data_00fbb6a862c9e913711f2cdddfaf25bf
#
_entry.id   00fbb6a862c9e913711f2cdddfaf25bf
#
_cell.length_a   1.000
_cell.length_b   1.000
_cell.length_c   1.000
_cell.angle_alpha   90.00
_cell.angle_beta   90.00
_cell.angle_gamma   90.00
#
_symmetry.space_group_name_H-M   'P 1'
#
loop_
_entity.id
_entity.type
_entity.pdbx_description
1 polymer ?
#
loop_
_entity_poly.entity_id
_entity_poly.type
_entity_poly.pdbx_seq_one_letter_code
_entity_poly.pdbx_strand_id
1 'polypeptide(L)'
;MASTTHEIDEESAVATVESESGLDENVAGALSYLFGFVTGLIFFLIEKENDFVRFHAAQSMAFSGVVFVAYIALSIVGTVMTTVLFSSTSTFFVGSIVSMVLGLVWLVLALGGFAVWIYLMIRAYQGKTPRIPIAAGIADKLM
;
A
#
# COMPACT_ATOMS: atom_id res chain seq x y z
N MET A 1 23.46 11.06 -37.57
CA MET A 1 22.61 12.11 -37.01
C MET A 1 21.12 11.79 -37.06
N ALA A 2 20.59 11.30 -38.18
CA ALA A 2 19.20 10.87 -38.27
C ALA A 2 18.84 9.67 -37.33
N SER A 3 19.77 8.75 -37.09
CA SER A 3 19.59 7.61 -36.19
C SER A 3 19.42 8.01 -34.71
N THR A 4 20.13 9.05 -34.26
CA THR A 4 20.07 9.49 -32.86
C THR A 4 18.73 10.16 -32.53
N THR A 5 18.14 10.89 -33.45
CA THR A 5 16.82 11.52 -33.28
C THR A 5 15.74 10.46 -33.27
N HIS A 6 15.84 9.43 -34.11
CA HIS A 6 14.91 8.32 -34.18
C HIS A 6 14.94 7.46 -32.91
N GLU A 7 16.13 7.21 -32.36
CA GLU A 7 16.30 6.48 -31.10
C GLU A 7 15.70 7.24 -29.90
N ILE A 8 15.85 8.56 -29.86
CA ILE A 8 15.25 9.38 -28.80
C ILE A 8 13.72 9.38 -28.89
N ASP A 9 13.18 9.43 -30.11
CA ASP A 9 11.73 9.38 -30.33
C ASP A 9 11.15 8.00 -29.97
N GLU A 10 11.86 6.93 -30.26
CA GLU A 10 11.46 5.56 -29.86
C GLU A 10 11.55 5.36 -28.35
N GLU A 11 12.60 5.85 -27.71
CA GLU A 11 12.76 5.78 -26.25
C GLU A 11 11.69 6.59 -25.53
N SER A 12 11.33 7.75 -26.04
CA SER A 12 10.26 8.57 -25.53
C SER A 12 8.88 7.94 -25.76
N ALA A 13 8.68 7.24 -26.86
CA ALA A 13 7.44 6.53 -27.18
C ALA A 13 7.25 5.29 -26.29
N VAL A 14 8.33 4.61 -25.91
CA VAL A 14 8.29 3.45 -25.00
C VAL A 14 8.00 3.88 -23.54
N ALA A 15 8.32 5.12 -23.16
CA ALA A 15 8.14 5.62 -21.81
C ALA A 15 6.68 5.95 -21.43
N THR A 16 5.76 5.99 -22.40
CA THR A 16 4.35 6.33 -22.16
C THR A 16 3.43 5.28 -22.77
N VAL A 17 3.35 4.12 -22.11
CA VAL A 17 2.31 3.12 -22.44
C VAL A 17 1.00 3.60 -21.81
N GLU A 18 0.02 3.85 -22.67
CA GLU A 18 -1.32 4.22 -22.23
C GLU A 18 -2.04 2.99 -21.68
N SER A 19 -2.61 3.13 -20.49
CA SER A 19 -3.39 2.06 -19.86
C SER A 19 -4.83 2.02 -20.40
N GLU A 20 -5.56 0.95 -20.13
CA GLU A 20 -6.96 0.81 -20.55
C GLU A 20 -7.88 1.88 -19.94
N SER A 21 -7.47 2.48 -18.83
CA SER A 21 -8.16 3.62 -18.21
C SER A 21 -8.01 4.94 -18.98
N GLY A 22 -7.16 4.98 -19.99
CA GLY A 22 -6.82 6.21 -20.75
C GLY A 22 -5.79 7.11 -20.05
N LEU A 23 -5.21 6.64 -18.94
CA LEU A 23 -4.14 7.31 -18.20
C LEU A 23 -2.78 6.69 -18.56
N ASP A 24 -1.72 7.46 -18.37
CA ASP A 24 -0.37 6.88 -18.39
C ASP A 24 -0.26 5.78 -17.33
N GLU A 25 0.38 4.67 -17.64
CA GLU A 25 0.48 3.54 -16.73
C GLU A 25 1.09 3.90 -15.37
N ASN A 26 2.05 4.83 -15.36
CA ASN A 26 2.66 5.31 -14.12
C ASN A 26 1.66 6.06 -13.23
N VAL A 27 0.80 6.87 -13.85
CA VAL A 27 -0.28 7.59 -13.16
C VAL A 27 -1.33 6.62 -12.64
N ALA A 28 -1.77 5.68 -13.48
CA ALA A 28 -2.75 4.67 -13.09
C ALA A 28 -2.21 3.77 -11.96
N GLY A 29 -0.94 3.36 -12.03
CA GLY A 29 -0.26 2.62 -10.98
C GLY A 29 -0.20 3.38 -9.66
N ALA A 30 0.15 4.66 -9.69
CA ALA A 30 0.17 5.51 -8.49
C ALA A 30 -1.23 5.72 -7.90
N LEU A 31 -2.23 6.01 -8.75
CA LEU A 31 -3.62 6.20 -8.32
C LEU A 31 -4.24 4.93 -7.72
N SER A 32 -3.74 3.76 -8.09
CA SER A 32 -4.17 2.49 -7.48
C SER A 32 -3.99 2.46 -5.96
N TYR A 33 -3.05 3.24 -5.42
CA TYR A 33 -2.81 3.33 -3.97
C TYR A 33 -3.57 4.45 -3.28
N LEU A 34 -4.16 5.39 -4.01
CA LEU A 34 -4.70 6.64 -3.45
C LEU A 34 -5.71 6.39 -2.32
N PHE A 35 -6.71 5.57 -2.55
CA PHE A 35 -7.69 5.14 -1.55
C PHE A 35 -7.56 3.64 -1.23
N GLY A 36 -6.36 3.11 -1.29
CA GLY A 36 -6.02 1.76 -0.89
C GLY A 36 -6.83 0.69 -1.62
N PHE A 37 -7.63 -0.07 -0.89
CA PHE A 37 -8.40 -1.17 -1.46
C PHE A 37 -9.39 -0.72 -2.56
N VAL A 38 -10.06 0.42 -2.37
CA VAL A 38 -11.11 0.89 -3.30
C VAL A 38 -10.53 1.22 -4.67
N THR A 39 -9.52 2.08 -4.74
CA THR A 39 -8.87 2.43 -6.01
C THR A 39 -8.09 1.27 -6.59
N GLY A 40 -7.45 0.46 -5.75
CA GLY A 40 -6.82 -0.78 -6.17
C GLY A 40 -7.81 -1.72 -6.88
N LEU A 41 -8.98 -1.92 -6.30
CA LEU A 41 -10.02 -2.76 -6.91
C LEU A 41 -10.52 -2.19 -8.24
N ILE A 42 -10.75 -0.87 -8.31
CA ILE A 42 -11.23 -0.21 -9.52
C ILE A 42 -10.22 -0.41 -10.66
N PHE A 43 -8.95 -0.08 -10.44
CA PHE A 43 -7.93 -0.26 -11.47
C PHE A 43 -7.68 -1.72 -11.81
N PHE A 44 -7.74 -2.63 -10.84
CA PHE A 44 -7.60 -4.06 -11.08
C PHE A 44 -8.69 -4.61 -12.01
N LEU A 45 -9.91 -4.11 -11.89
CA LEU A 45 -11.04 -4.52 -12.74
C LEU A 45 -11.02 -3.88 -14.13
N ILE A 46 -10.54 -2.63 -14.23
CA ILE A 46 -10.46 -1.90 -15.50
C ILE A 46 -9.29 -2.40 -16.34
N GLU A 47 -8.11 -2.50 -15.73
CA GLU A 47 -6.86 -2.87 -16.41
C GLU A 47 -6.75 -4.38 -16.54
N LYS A 48 -7.01 -4.91 -17.72
CA LYS A 48 -6.92 -6.35 -17.98
C LYS A 48 -5.63 -6.77 -18.66
N GLU A 49 -5.09 -5.89 -19.49
CA GLU A 49 -3.93 -6.16 -20.34
C GLU A 49 -2.63 -5.52 -19.80
N ASN A 50 -2.73 -4.48 -18.98
CA ASN A 50 -1.56 -3.79 -18.44
C ASN A 50 -1.10 -4.42 -17.12
N ASP A 51 -0.10 -5.29 -17.19
CA ASP A 51 0.44 -6.01 -16.03
C ASP A 51 1.05 -5.09 -14.97
N PHE A 52 1.63 -3.96 -15.37
CA PHE A 52 2.20 -2.98 -14.43
C PHE A 52 1.10 -2.39 -13.53
N VAL A 53 0.03 -1.87 -14.13
CA VAL A 53 -1.09 -1.29 -13.37
C VAL A 53 -1.80 -2.36 -12.55
N ARG A 54 -2.02 -3.54 -13.13
CA ARG A 54 -2.64 -4.68 -12.42
C ARG A 54 -1.84 -5.09 -11.18
N PHE A 55 -0.52 -5.17 -11.31
CA PHE A 55 0.34 -5.49 -10.17
C PHE A 55 0.23 -4.45 -9.04
N HIS A 56 0.31 -3.16 -9.38
CA HIS A 56 0.15 -2.10 -8.38
C HIS A 56 -1.24 -2.09 -7.76
N ALA A 57 -2.28 -2.30 -8.55
CA ALA A 57 -3.65 -2.41 -8.06
C ALA A 57 -3.83 -3.61 -7.12
N ALA A 58 -3.34 -4.78 -7.50
CA ALA A 58 -3.37 -5.98 -6.67
C ALA A 58 -2.55 -5.82 -5.38
N GLN A 59 -1.35 -5.22 -5.47
CA GLN A 59 -0.53 -4.95 -4.29
C GLN A 59 -1.17 -3.92 -3.36
N SER A 60 -1.85 -2.90 -3.89
CA SER A 60 -2.62 -1.93 -3.12
C SER A 60 -3.75 -2.59 -2.32
N MET A 61 -4.52 -3.47 -2.97
CA MET A 61 -5.56 -4.25 -2.29
C MET A 61 -4.98 -5.13 -1.19
N ALA A 62 -3.91 -5.86 -1.49
CA ALA A 62 -3.25 -6.75 -0.55
C ALA A 62 -2.64 -5.98 0.63
N PHE A 63 -1.96 -4.87 0.37
CA PHE A 63 -1.38 -4.00 1.40
C PHE A 63 -2.48 -3.45 2.33
N SER A 64 -3.55 -2.93 1.77
CA SER A 64 -4.70 -2.43 2.54
C SER A 64 -5.35 -3.53 3.37
N GLY A 65 -5.47 -4.73 2.83
CA GLY A 65 -6.00 -5.90 3.53
C GLY A 65 -5.12 -6.31 4.72
N VAL A 66 -3.80 -6.37 4.53
CA VAL A 66 -2.83 -6.69 5.61
C VAL A 66 -2.88 -5.63 6.71
N VAL A 67 -2.89 -4.35 6.34
CA VAL A 67 -3.01 -3.24 7.30
C VAL A 67 -4.32 -3.33 8.08
N PHE A 68 -5.42 -3.62 7.40
CA PHE A 68 -6.73 -3.77 8.04
C PHE A 68 -6.77 -4.94 9.05
N VAL A 69 -6.23 -6.10 8.68
CA VAL A 69 -6.14 -7.26 9.58
C VAL A 69 -5.27 -6.94 10.80
N ALA A 70 -4.11 -6.30 10.59
CA ALA A 70 -3.24 -5.86 11.68
C ALA A 70 -3.95 -4.86 12.61
N TYR A 71 -4.69 -3.91 12.04
CA TYR A 71 -5.51 -2.95 12.79
C TYR A 71 -6.54 -3.66 13.69
N ILE A 72 -7.31 -4.59 13.14
CA ILE A 72 -8.32 -5.36 13.90
C ILE A 72 -7.65 -6.18 15.02
N ALA A 73 -6.57 -6.91 14.72
CA ALA A 73 -5.86 -7.72 15.70
C ALA A 73 -5.33 -6.87 16.87
N LEU A 74 -4.67 -5.76 16.57
CA LEU A 74 -4.14 -4.84 17.59
C LEU A 74 -5.26 -4.16 18.39
N SER A 75 -6.37 -3.82 17.75
CA SER A 75 -7.53 -3.24 18.42
C SER A 75 -8.14 -4.22 19.43
N ILE A 76 -8.29 -5.48 19.06
CA ILE A 76 -8.81 -6.52 19.96
C ILE A 76 -7.86 -6.72 21.14
N VAL A 77 -6.57 -6.94 20.86
CA VAL A 77 -5.56 -7.14 21.92
C VAL A 77 -5.49 -5.92 22.84
N GLY A 78 -5.43 -4.73 22.27
CA GLY A 78 -5.38 -3.48 23.04
C GLY A 78 -6.61 -3.29 23.92
N THR A 79 -7.81 -3.53 23.38
CA THR A 79 -9.06 -3.41 24.15
C THR A 79 -9.10 -4.41 25.32
N VAL A 80 -8.78 -5.69 25.05
CA VAL A 80 -8.76 -6.71 26.10
C VAL A 80 -7.74 -6.37 27.19
N MET A 81 -6.52 -6.01 26.80
CA MET A 81 -5.45 -5.65 27.75
C MET A 81 -5.83 -4.45 28.61
N THR A 82 -6.31 -3.38 27.99
CA THR A 82 -6.70 -2.16 28.72
C THR A 82 -7.89 -2.43 29.64
N THR A 83 -8.91 -3.14 29.19
CA THR A 83 -10.07 -3.47 30.01
C THR A 83 -9.67 -4.29 31.24
N VAL A 84 -8.84 -5.30 31.08
CA VAL A 84 -8.38 -6.14 32.20
C VAL A 84 -7.49 -5.35 33.17
N LEU A 85 -6.53 -4.58 32.66
CA LEU A 85 -5.56 -3.86 33.50
C LEU A 85 -6.18 -2.66 34.23
N PHE A 86 -7.20 -2.03 33.69
CA PHE A 86 -7.90 -0.92 34.33
C PHE A 86 -9.13 -1.36 35.16
N SER A 87 -9.37 -2.67 35.30
CA SER A 87 -10.47 -3.20 36.10
C SER A 87 -10.23 -3.10 37.62
N SER A 88 -8.98 -2.91 38.06
CA SER A 88 -8.65 -2.76 39.48
C SER A 88 -7.60 -1.68 39.72
N THR A 89 -7.66 -1.06 40.91
CA THR A 89 -6.70 -0.04 41.31
C THR A 89 -5.27 -0.58 41.44
N SER A 90 -5.13 -1.85 41.80
CA SER A 90 -3.81 -2.48 41.97
C SER A 90 -3.05 -2.66 40.66
N THR A 91 -3.77 -2.75 39.54
CA THR A 91 -3.17 -2.91 38.20
C THR A 91 -3.11 -1.62 37.39
N PHE A 92 -3.64 -0.52 37.92
CA PHE A 92 -3.74 0.76 37.22
C PHE A 92 -2.39 1.27 36.70
N PHE A 93 -1.35 1.20 37.53
CA PHE A 93 -0.01 1.67 37.14
C PHE A 93 0.57 0.83 35.98
N VAL A 94 0.42 -0.49 36.07
CA VAL A 94 0.83 -1.41 34.99
C VAL A 94 0.01 -1.14 33.73
N GLY A 95 -1.28 -0.95 33.87
CA GLY A 95 -2.18 -0.60 32.76
C GLY A 95 -1.75 0.68 32.04
N SER A 96 -1.33 1.69 32.80
CA SER A 96 -0.84 2.95 32.22
C SER A 96 0.44 2.75 31.39
N ILE A 97 1.40 1.97 31.88
CA ILE A 97 2.63 1.65 31.14
C ILE A 97 2.28 0.87 29.87
N VAL A 98 1.46 -0.18 29.97
CA VAL A 98 1.05 -0.99 28.82
C VAL A 98 0.34 -0.15 27.78
N SER A 99 -0.59 0.75 28.19
CA SER A 99 -1.28 1.65 27.28
C SER A 99 -0.34 2.63 26.58
N MET A 100 0.68 3.12 27.29
CA MET A 100 1.70 3.96 26.67
C MET A 100 2.52 3.19 25.61
N VAL A 101 2.93 1.96 25.90
CA VAL A 101 3.65 1.11 24.96
C VAL A 101 2.78 0.79 23.73
N LEU A 102 1.52 0.41 23.95
CA LEU A 102 0.57 0.19 22.85
C LEU A 102 0.36 1.44 22.01
N GLY A 103 0.26 2.61 22.63
CA GLY A 103 0.17 3.89 21.93
C GLY A 103 1.38 4.17 21.05
N LEU A 104 2.59 3.86 21.54
CA LEU A 104 3.81 3.97 20.75
C LEU A 104 3.83 2.98 19.58
N VAL A 105 3.39 1.74 19.79
CA VAL A 105 3.25 0.75 18.70
C VAL A 105 2.29 1.26 17.62
N TRP A 106 1.14 1.79 18.03
CA TRP A 106 0.18 2.39 17.10
C TRP A 106 0.77 3.55 16.31
N LEU A 107 1.52 4.42 16.97
CA LEU A 107 2.18 5.56 16.34
C LEU A 107 3.20 5.09 15.29
N VAL A 108 4.04 4.12 15.64
CA VAL A 108 5.04 3.56 14.71
C VAL A 108 4.37 2.90 13.50
N LEU A 109 3.31 2.13 13.71
CA LEU A 109 2.57 1.49 12.62
C LEU A 109 1.87 2.52 11.74
N ALA A 110 1.27 3.56 12.32
CA ALA A 110 0.62 4.62 11.55
C ALA A 110 1.62 5.41 10.69
N LEU A 111 2.73 5.84 11.29
CA LEU A 111 3.78 6.59 10.57
C LEU A 111 4.49 5.71 9.55
N GLY A 112 4.82 4.47 9.91
CA GLY A 112 5.45 3.50 9.01
C GLY A 112 4.54 3.13 7.84
N GLY A 113 3.28 2.84 8.10
CA GLY A 113 2.29 2.56 7.07
C GLY A 113 2.06 3.74 6.13
N PHE A 114 1.99 4.95 6.67
CA PHE A 114 1.88 6.18 5.88
C PHE A 114 3.13 6.39 4.99
N ALA A 115 4.32 6.20 5.55
CA ALA A 115 5.56 6.32 4.80
C ALA A 115 5.65 5.28 3.66
N VAL A 116 5.27 4.03 3.92
CA VAL A 116 5.21 2.97 2.90
C VAL A 116 4.18 3.32 1.83
N TRP A 117 3.02 3.81 2.21
CA TRP A 117 1.98 4.23 1.26
C TRP A 117 2.47 5.32 0.31
N ILE A 118 3.08 6.40 0.83
CA ILE A 118 3.69 7.46 0.01
C ILE A 118 4.81 6.89 -0.87
N TYR A 119 5.67 6.05 -0.32
CA TYR A 119 6.75 5.40 -1.06
C TYR A 119 6.22 4.60 -2.26
N LEU A 120 5.18 3.79 -2.06
CA LEU A 120 4.57 2.99 -3.13
C LEU A 120 3.98 3.87 -4.23
N MET A 121 3.30 4.95 -3.87
CA MET A 121 2.76 5.90 -4.85
C MET A 121 3.88 6.56 -5.69
N ILE A 122 4.93 7.03 -5.04
CA ILE A 122 6.05 7.67 -5.71
C ILE A 122 6.76 6.67 -6.65
N ARG A 123 7.00 5.45 -6.20
CA ARG A 123 7.68 4.42 -6.99
C ARG A 123 6.85 3.96 -8.17
N ALA A 124 5.54 3.80 -8.01
CA ALA A 124 4.62 3.52 -9.11
C ALA A 124 4.64 4.63 -10.15
N TYR A 125 4.59 5.90 -9.71
CA TYR A 125 4.69 7.04 -10.59
C TYR A 125 6.03 7.10 -11.36
N GLN A 126 7.10 6.60 -10.77
CA GLN A 126 8.42 6.47 -11.40
C GLN A 126 8.54 5.26 -12.35
N GLY A 127 7.49 4.50 -12.55
CA GLY A 127 7.48 3.30 -13.39
C GLY A 127 8.17 2.09 -12.77
N LYS A 128 8.34 2.07 -11.46
CA LYS A 128 9.01 0.97 -10.73
C LYS A 128 7.99 0.07 -10.04
N THR A 129 8.37 -1.17 -9.83
CA THR A 129 7.54 -2.20 -9.19
C THR A 129 8.18 -2.68 -7.88
N PRO A 130 8.23 -1.84 -6.82
CA PRO A 130 8.72 -2.29 -5.53
C PRO A 130 7.79 -3.38 -4.99
N ARG A 131 8.38 -4.41 -4.43
CA ARG A 131 7.66 -5.56 -3.90
C ARG A 131 7.66 -5.50 -2.38
N ILE A 132 6.50 -5.22 -1.80
CA ILE A 132 6.33 -5.24 -0.35
C ILE A 132 6.19 -6.70 0.12
N PRO A 133 6.95 -7.13 1.14
CA PRO A 133 6.79 -8.47 1.70
C PRO A 133 5.33 -8.77 2.07
N ILE A 134 4.88 -10.00 1.85
CA ILE A 134 3.49 -10.45 2.07
C ILE A 134 2.54 -9.86 1.01
N ALA A 135 2.42 -8.53 0.89
CA ALA A 135 1.49 -7.88 -0.04
C ALA A 135 1.80 -8.24 -1.50
N ALA A 136 3.06 -8.23 -1.91
CA ALA A 136 3.46 -8.63 -3.26
C ALA A 136 3.17 -10.11 -3.54
N GLY A 137 3.41 -10.99 -2.57
CA GLY A 137 3.07 -12.41 -2.69
C GLY A 137 1.57 -12.67 -2.86
N ILE A 138 0.74 -11.90 -2.16
CA ILE A 138 -0.72 -11.94 -2.34
C ILE A 138 -1.11 -11.37 -3.70
N ALA A 139 -0.50 -10.27 -4.11
CA ALA A 139 -0.74 -9.67 -5.42
C ALA A 139 -0.47 -10.64 -6.57
N ASP A 140 0.64 -11.37 -6.51
CA ASP A 140 0.99 -12.39 -7.51
C ASP A 140 -0.08 -13.49 -7.61
N LYS A 141 -0.73 -13.84 -6.50
CA LYS A 141 -1.81 -14.83 -6.48
C LYS A 141 -3.13 -14.30 -7.02
N LEU A 142 -3.35 -12.99 -6.95
CA LEU A 142 -4.54 -12.33 -7.49
C LEU A 142 -4.46 -12.15 -9.01
N MET A 143 -3.27 -12.07 -9.53
CA MET A 143 -3.02 -11.93 -10.97
C MET A 143 -3.05 -13.29 -11.67
#